data_e72f6d37e61cf51fd04b57e39feb4b4b
#
_entry.id   e72f6d37e61cf51fd04b57e39feb4b4b
#
_cell.length_a   1.000
_cell.length_b   1.000
_cell.length_c   1.000
_cell.angle_alpha   90.00
_cell.angle_beta   90.00
_cell.angle_gamma   90.00
#
_symmetry.space_group_name_H-M   'P 1'
#
loop_
_entity.id
_entity.type
_entity.pdbx_description
1 polymer ?
#
loop_
_entity_poly.entity_id
_entity_poly.type
_entity_poly.pdbx_seq_one_letter_code
_entity_poly.pdbx_strand_id
1 'polypeptide(L)'
;MRKKGAVIRTDWTDDPMYLKDPDTKEIIAYDFFGGNLRGVMEKLDYLEKLGISCIYFNPVFESESNHHYDTGDYHRIDPMLGDIEDFRRLVAAARERGIRIILDGVFSHTGSNSIYFNRRKQYDSLGAYQSKESPYYSWYHFRNFPNEYDCWWNFDTLPNVNETDPSYMDFIITGEDSVLHHWMNEGIAGWRLDVIDELPPTFSKTFFAELKKRSPDAVMIGEVWEDASNKVAYGTPREYLSGNEMDSAMNYPLRSTILDFLTGAADGALTVRRMASQIENYPKENLYAMMNLISSHDVQRAITILGDVPYYEGMPAIEQSRVRMTLDQAMLGIRRLIMATLWQMTYPGVP
;
A
#
# COMPACT_ATOMS: atom_id res chain seq x y z
N MET A 1 4.28 1.96 -23.04
CA MET A 1 4.12 0.60 -23.63
C MET A 1 2.90 -0.05 -22.96
N ARG A 2 2.09 -0.84 -23.66
CA ARG A 2 0.97 -1.56 -23.03
C ARG A 2 1.45 -2.90 -22.54
N LYS A 3 1.07 -3.28 -21.31
CA LYS A 3 1.29 -4.66 -20.82
C LYS A 3 0.53 -5.66 -21.68
N LYS A 4 1.12 -6.82 -21.91
CA LYS A 4 0.43 -7.94 -22.56
C LYS A 4 -0.73 -8.39 -21.66
N GLY A 5 -1.94 -8.46 -22.22
CA GLY A 5 -3.16 -8.82 -21.48
C GLY A 5 -3.87 -7.68 -20.75
N ALA A 6 -3.34 -6.44 -20.75
CA ALA A 6 -4.01 -5.30 -20.16
C ALA A 6 -5.23 -4.86 -21.00
N VAL A 7 -6.36 -4.67 -20.35
CA VAL A 7 -7.58 -4.10 -20.92
C VAL A 7 -7.72 -2.66 -20.45
N ILE A 8 -7.61 -1.70 -21.39
CA ILE A 8 -7.77 -0.29 -21.04
C ILE A 8 -9.24 0.09 -21.22
N ARG A 9 -9.84 0.55 -20.13
CA ARG A 9 -11.20 1.10 -20.10
C ARG A 9 -11.15 2.60 -20.32
N THR A 10 -12.07 3.09 -21.12
CA THR A 10 -12.20 4.51 -21.44
C THR A 10 -13.39 5.17 -20.75
N ASP A 11 -14.28 4.38 -20.19
CA ASP A 11 -15.43 4.82 -19.42
C ASP A 11 -15.33 4.31 -17.99
N TRP A 12 -15.41 5.24 -17.01
CA TRP A 12 -15.38 4.93 -15.59
C TRP A 12 -16.62 4.18 -15.09
N THR A 13 -17.67 4.11 -15.92
CA THR A 13 -18.90 3.36 -15.61
C THR A 13 -18.90 1.94 -16.16
N ASP A 14 -17.84 1.56 -16.90
CA ASP A 14 -17.67 0.17 -17.38
C ASP A 14 -17.61 -0.79 -16.19
N ASP A 15 -18.19 -1.98 -16.36
CA ASP A 15 -18.02 -3.06 -15.39
C ASP A 15 -16.57 -3.55 -15.41
N PRO A 16 -15.90 -3.66 -14.24
CA PRO A 16 -14.58 -4.26 -14.15
C PRO A 16 -14.64 -5.74 -14.55
N MET A 17 -13.67 -6.19 -15.33
CA MET A 17 -13.56 -7.57 -15.78
C MET A 17 -12.23 -8.19 -15.37
N TYR A 18 -12.32 -9.38 -14.80
CA TYR A 18 -11.19 -10.27 -14.65
C TYR A 18 -11.36 -11.44 -15.61
N LEU A 19 -10.42 -11.60 -16.53
CA LEU A 19 -10.34 -12.81 -17.35
C LEU A 19 -9.44 -13.79 -16.63
N LYS A 20 -10.01 -14.95 -16.30
CA LYS A 20 -9.27 -16.05 -15.66
C LYS A 20 -9.03 -17.16 -16.66
N ASP A 21 -7.85 -17.75 -16.60
CA ASP A 21 -7.53 -18.99 -17.27
C ASP A 21 -8.51 -20.08 -16.79
N PRO A 22 -9.18 -20.81 -17.71
CA PRO A 22 -10.18 -21.79 -17.31
C PRO A 22 -9.60 -22.98 -16.54
N ASP A 23 -8.33 -23.33 -16.76
CA ASP A 23 -7.67 -24.48 -16.15
C ASP A 23 -6.94 -24.11 -14.87
N THR A 24 -6.08 -23.09 -14.93
CA THR A 24 -5.24 -22.65 -13.79
C THR A 24 -5.97 -21.73 -12.82
N LYS A 25 -7.10 -21.11 -13.25
CA LYS A 25 -7.83 -20.06 -12.51
C LYS A 25 -7.02 -18.77 -12.28
N GLU A 26 -5.83 -18.68 -12.83
CA GLU A 26 -5.02 -17.45 -12.78
C GLU A 26 -5.70 -16.31 -13.55
N ILE A 27 -5.53 -15.09 -13.09
CA ILE A 27 -5.98 -13.91 -13.82
C ILE A 27 -5.03 -13.68 -15.00
N ILE A 28 -5.58 -13.69 -16.21
CA ILE A 28 -4.82 -13.51 -17.46
C ILE A 28 -5.02 -12.15 -18.11
N ALA A 29 -5.96 -11.36 -17.62
CA ALA A 29 -6.15 -9.98 -18.02
C ALA A 29 -6.66 -9.14 -16.87
N TYR A 30 -6.08 -7.95 -16.75
CA TYR A 30 -6.43 -6.93 -15.76
C TYR A 30 -6.98 -5.69 -16.46
N ASP A 31 -7.97 -5.05 -15.83
CA ASP A 31 -8.56 -3.81 -16.31
C ASP A 31 -7.80 -2.60 -15.73
N PHE A 32 -7.57 -1.62 -16.59
CA PHE A 32 -7.00 -0.32 -16.22
C PHE A 32 -7.96 0.79 -16.63
N PHE A 33 -8.44 1.57 -15.67
CA PHE A 33 -9.42 2.64 -15.87
C PHE A 33 -8.77 4.02 -16.09
N GLY A 34 -7.48 4.07 -16.28
CA GLY A 34 -6.70 5.28 -16.46
C GLY A 34 -6.06 5.76 -15.15
N GLY A 35 -5.44 6.94 -15.23
CA GLY A 35 -4.57 7.46 -14.18
C GLY A 35 -3.12 7.02 -14.41
N ASN A 36 -2.22 8.00 -14.34
CA ASN A 36 -0.78 7.79 -14.47
C ASN A 36 -0.03 8.96 -13.84
N LEU A 37 1.30 8.90 -13.82
CA LEU A 37 2.14 9.95 -13.22
C LEU A 37 1.95 11.33 -13.88
N ARG A 38 1.70 11.37 -15.20
CA ARG A 38 1.42 12.62 -15.91
C ARG A 38 0.08 13.23 -15.49
N GLY A 39 -0.95 12.39 -15.32
CA GLY A 39 -2.25 12.84 -14.81
C GLY A 39 -2.16 13.41 -13.39
N VAL A 40 -1.27 12.87 -12.54
CA VAL A 40 -0.99 13.46 -11.23
C VAL A 40 -0.35 14.83 -11.38
N MET A 41 0.65 14.98 -12.26
CA MET A 41 1.26 16.30 -12.54
C MET A 41 0.24 17.34 -12.96
N GLU A 42 -0.72 16.97 -13.81
CA GLU A 42 -1.80 17.87 -14.25
C GLU A 42 -2.73 18.32 -13.10
N LYS A 43 -2.73 17.58 -11.97
CA LYS A 43 -3.54 17.87 -10.78
C LYS A 43 -2.78 18.53 -9.65
N LEU A 44 -1.48 18.76 -9.77
CA LEU A 44 -0.69 19.35 -8.69
C LEU A 44 -1.20 20.74 -8.25
N ASP A 45 -1.63 21.59 -9.17
CA ASP A 45 -2.20 22.90 -8.83
C ASP A 45 -3.50 22.80 -8.03
N TYR A 46 -4.31 21.77 -8.33
CA TYR A 46 -5.52 21.47 -7.55
C TYR A 46 -5.15 20.97 -6.15
N LEU A 47 -4.18 20.06 -6.05
CA LEU A 47 -3.73 19.51 -4.78
C LEU A 47 -3.08 20.58 -3.88
N GLU A 48 -2.26 21.44 -4.46
CA GLU A 48 -1.68 22.58 -3.75
C GLU A 48 -2.75 23.52 -3.18
N LYS A 49 -3.75 23.89 -3.99
CA LYS A 49 -4.89 24.71 -3.55
C LYS A 49 -5.72 24.05 -2.47
N LEU A 50 -5.79 22.73 -2.45
CA LEU A 50 -6.44 21.95 -1.42
C LEU A 50 -5.63 21.91 -0.10
N GLY A 51 -4.36 22.32 -0.14
CA GLY A 51 -3.45 22.32 1.01
C GLY A 51 -2.69 21.01 1.20
N ILE A 52 -2.64 20.15 0.17
CA ILE A 52 -1.89 18.88 0.23
C ILE A 52 -0.38 19.20 0.26
N SER A 53 0.31 18.63 1.24
CA SER A 53 1.76 18.74 1.42
C SER A 53 2.52 17.44 1.19
N CYS A 54 1.79 16.32 1.05
CA CYS A 54 2.37 15.01 0.77
C CYS A 54 1.42 14.16 -0.06
N ILE A 55 1.98 13.41 -1.01
CA ILE A 55 1.27 12.39 -1.79
C ILE A 55 1.90 11.04 -1.45
N TYR A 56 1.12 10.15 -0.87
CA TYR A 56 1.45 8.74 -0.79
C TYR A 56 0.89 8.02 -2.02
N PHE A 57 1.75 7.31 -2.73
CA PHE A 57 1.35 6.46 -3.85
C PHE A 57 1.20 5.01 -3.40
N ASN A 58 0.10 4.36 -3.79
CA ASN A 58 0.08 2.90 -3.89
C ASN A 58 1.22 2.44 -4.80
N PRO A 59 1.59 1.14 -4.80
CA PRO A 59 2.77 0.68 -5.53
C PRO A 59 2.81 1.18 -6.98
N VAL A 60 3.97 1.69 -7.40
CA VAL A 60 4.20 2.23 -8.75
C VAL A 60 5.18 1.40 -9.56
N PHE A 61 5.74 0.35 -8.96
CA PHE A 61 6.75 -0.48 -9.60
C PHE A 61 6.16 -1.42 -10.63
N GLU A 62 7.00 -1.83 -11.59
CA GLU A 62 6.59 -2.81 -12.61
C GLU A 62 5.97 -4.03 -11.93
N SER A 63 4.80 -4.44 -12.40
CA SER A 63 4.04 -5.57 -11.88
C SER A 63 3.20 -6.22 -12.98
N GLU A 64 2.57 -7.33 -12.73
CA GLU A 64 1.63 -7.94 -13.69
C GLU A 64 0.21 -7.38 -13.50
N SER A 65 -0.20 -7.19 -12.26
CA SER A 65 -1.56 -6.77 -11.90
C SER A 65 -1.80 -5.26 -12.08
N ASN A 66 -3.06 -4.87 -11.91
CA ASN A 66 -3.49 -3.48 -11.86
C ASN A 66 -3.40 -2.86 -10.45
N HIS A 67 -3.26 -3.68 -9.39
CA HIS A 67 -3.06 -3.21 -8.03
C HIS A 67 -1.58 -2.99 -7.69
N HIS A 68 -0.65 -3.57 -8.45
CA HIS A 68 0.81 -3.44 -8.34
C HIS A 68 1.43 -4.00 -7.04
N TYR A 69 0.67 -4.72 -6.20
CA TYR A 69 1.22 -5.38 -5.00
C TYR A 69 1.98 -6.68 -5.32
N ASP A 70 1.97 -7.13 -6.55
CA ASP A 70 2.78 -8.23 -7.09
C ASP A 70 4.03 -7.68 -7.80
N THR A 71 4.92 -7.03 -7.06
CA THR A 71 6.10 -6.35 -7.61
C THR A 71 6.89 -7.26 -8.53
N GLY A 72 7.09 -6.79 -9.76
CA GLY A 72 7.86 -7.47 -10.82
C GLY A 72 9.31 -7.03 -10.88
N ASP A 73 9.56 -5.72 -10.76
CA ASP A 73 10.89 -5.13 -10.71
C ASP A 73 10.86 -3.86 -9.84
N TYR A 74 11.56 -3.89 -8.70
CA TYR A 74 11.61 -2.77 -7.76
C TYR A 74 12.32 -1.51 -8.30
N HIS A 75 13.13 -1.63 -9.34
CA HIS A 75 13.88 -0.50 -9.92
C HIS A 75 13.20 0.13 -11.14
N ARG A 76 12.02 -0.32 -11.50
CA ARG A 76 11.30 0.17 -12.67
C ARG A 76 9.90 0.64 -12.35
N ILE A 77 9.54 1.80 -12.91
CA ILE A 77 8.15 2.26 -12.93
C ILE A 77 7.33 1.38 -13.86
N ASP A 78 6.12 1.05 -13.45
CA ASP A 78 5.19 0.31 -14.29
C ASP A 78 4.87 1.06 -15.58
N PRO A 79 4.99 0.41 -16.75
CA PRO A 79 4.74 1.04 -18.05
C PRO A 79 3.32 1.60 -18.23
N MET A 80 2.34 1.13 -17.42
CA MET A 80 0.98 1.68 -17.44
C MET A 80 0.90 3.02 -16.71
N LEU A 81 1.83 3.30 -15.79
CA LEU A 81 1.90 4.54 -15.02
C LEU A 81 2.82 5.59 -15.66
N GLY A 82 3.82 5.16 -16.42
CA GLY A 82 4.79 6.03 -17.06
C GLY A 82 6.18 5.42 -17.12
N ASP A 83 7.19 6.25 -17.01
CA ASP A 83 8.60 5.87 -16.97
C ASP A 83 9.36 6.67 -15.89
N ILE A 84 10.64 6.40 -15.73
CA ILE A 84 11.48 7.07 -14.73
C ILE A 84 11.57 8.58 -14.98
N GLU A 85 11.53 9.03 -16.22
CA GLU A 85 11.57 10.46 -16.55
C GLU A 85 10.25 11.15 -16.22
N ASP A 86 9.11 10.46 -16.37
CA ASP A 86 7.82 10.92 -15.89
C ASP A 86 7.82 11.05 -14.36
N PHE A 87 8.41 10.07 -13.65
CA PHE A 87 8.55 10.11 -12.21
C PHE A 87 9.42 11.27 -11.74
N ARG A 88 10.60 11.47 -12.33
CA ARG A 88 11.52 12.59 -12.02
C ARG A 88 10.84 13.94 -12.23
N ARG A 89 10.11 14.10 -13.33
CA ARG A 89 9.34 15.33 -13.59
C ARG A 89 8.26 15.58 -12.55
N LEU A 90 7.56 14.52 -12.15
CA LEU A 90 6.54 14.59 -11.10
C LEU A 90 7.16 15.01 -9.76
N VAL A 91 8.26 14.38 -9.34
CA VAL A 91 8.97 14.72 -8.08
C VAL A 91 9.42 16.18 -8.08
N ALA A 92 10.02 16.64 -9.19
CA ALA A 92 10.46 18.03 -9.33
C ALA A 92 9.28 19.01 -9.25
N ALA A 93 8.21 18.78 -10.02
CA ALA A 93 7.04 19.65 -10.06
C ALA A 93 6.25 19.67 -8.72
N ALA A 94 6.20 18.54 -8.01
CA ALA A 94 5.62 18.45 -6.68
C ALA A 94 6.44 19.25 -5.66
N ARG A 95 7.77 19.10 -5.69
CA ARG A 95 8.70 19.83 -4.82
C ARG A 95 8.60 21.35 -4.97
N GLU A 96 8.44 21.86 -6.19
CA GLU A 96 8.24 23.30 -6.47
C GLU A 96 6.99 23.85 -5.76
N ARG A 97 6.00 23.00 -5.48
CA ARG A 97 4.75 23.32 -4.77
C ARG A 97 4.76 22.96 -3.28
N GLY A 98 5.93 22.56 -2.75
CA GLY A 98 6.03 22.10 -1.37
C GLY A 98 5.36 20.75 -1.09
N ILE A 99 5.07 19.99 -2.14
CA ILE A 99 4.44 18.66 -2.03
C ILE A 99 5.54 17.60 -2.05
N ARG A 100 5.53 16.71 -1.06
CA ARG A 100 6.45 15.56 -0.93
C ARG A 100 5.80 14.31 -1.50
N ILE A 101 6.64 13.32 -1.87
CA ILE A 101 6.17 12.03 -2.39
C ILE A 101 6.67 10.91 -1.48
N ILE A 102 5.78 10.00 -1.11
CA ILE A 102 6.05 8.76 -0.37
C ILE A 102 5.66 7.59 -1.27
N LEU A 103 6.50 6.57 -1.32
CA LEU A 103 6.23 5.34 -2.07
C LEU A 103 5.81 4.20 -1.15
N ASP A 104 5.11 3.24 -1.74
CA ASP A 104 4.73 1.98 -1.10
C ASP A 104 5.85 0.94 -1.25
N GLY A 105 6.25 0.35 -0.14
CA GLY A 105 7.24 -0.71 -0.07
C GLY A 105 6.60 -2.05 0.25
N VAL A 106 6.40 -2.86 -0.78
CA VAL A 106 5.88 -4.24 -0.66
C VAL A 106 7.08 -5.18 -0.58
N PHE A 107 7.52 -5.52 0.63
CA PHE A 107 8.76 -6.25 0.86
C PHE A 107 8.60 -7.63 1.51
N SER A 108 7.37 -8.05 1.82
CA SER A 108 7.05 -9.38 2.36
C SER A 108 6.94 -10.46 1.27
N HIS A 109 6.69 -10.05 0.03
CA HIS A 109 6.52 -10.94 -1.12
C HIS A 109 6.86 -10.22 -2.43
N THR A 110 6.98 -11.00 -3.51
CA THR A 110 7.10 -10.47 -4.88
C THR A 110 6.00 -11.06 -5.76
N GLY A 111 5.86 -10.56 -6.99
CA GLY A 111 5.07 -11.25 -7.99
C GLY A 111 5.71 -12.57 -8.42
N SER A 112 4.90 -13.61 -8.64
CA SER A 112 5.41 -14.89 -9.17
C SER A 112 6.06 -14.74 -10.55
N ASN A 113 5.70 -13.70 -11.28
CA ASN A 113 6.28 -13.33 -12.58
C ASN A 113 7.25 -12.15 -12.49
N SER A 114 7.81 -11.89 -11.30
CA SER A 114 8.90 -10.92 -11.14
C SER A 114 10.20 -11.39 -11.81
N ILE A 115 11.13 -10.47 -12.05
CA ILE A 115 12.48 -10.82 -12.51
C ILE A 115 13.23 -11.72 -11.52
N TYR A 116 12.82 -11.75 -10.25
CA TYR A 116 13.42 -12.50 -9.16
C TYR A 116 12.94 -13.95 -9.10
N PHE A 117 11.61 -14.17 -9.27
CA PHE A 117 11.01 -15.50 -9.23
C PHE A 117 10.82 -16.10 -10.63
N ASN A 118 10.31 -15.33 -11.57
CA ASN A 118 10.20 -15.57 -13.02
C ASN A 118 9.51 -16.91 -13.39
N ARG A 119 8.36 -17.18 -12.77
CA ARG A 119 7.60 -18.44 -12.95
C ARG A 119 7.25 -18.72 -14.42
N ARG A 120 6.84 -17.70 -15.18
CA ARG A 120 6.43 -17.83 -16.59
C ARG A 120 7.55 -17.55 -17.59
N LYS A 121 8.80 -17.38 -17.14
CA LYS A 121 9.94 -17.07 -18.01
C LYS A 121 9.71 -15.83 -18.88
N GLN A 122 9.18 -14.78 -18.30
CA GLN A 122 8.92 -13.52 -19.00
C GLN A 122 10.15 -12.63 -19.11
N TYR A 123 11.14 -12.86 -18.28
CA TYR A 123 12.41 -12.13 -18.23
C TYR A 123 13.57 -13.04 -18.61
N ASP A 124 14.64 -12.45 -19.14
CA ASP A 124 15.88 -13.17 -19.46
C ASP A 124 16.69 -13.56 -18.20
N SER A 125 16.32 -13.02 -17.04
CA SER A 125 16.92 -13.36 -15.75
C SER A 125 16.63 -14.80 -15.34
N LEU A 126 17.61 -15.45 -14.70
CA LEU A 126 17.41 -16.75 -14.09
C LEU A 126 16.68 -16.59 -12.74
N GLY A 127 15.36 -16.69 -12.74
CA GLY A 127 14.54 -16.56 -11.54
C GLY A 127 14.63 -17.78 -10.60
N ALA A 128 14.26 -17.59 -9.35
CA ALA A 128 14.29 -18.61 -8.31
C ALA A 128 13.43 -19.85 -8.63
N TYR A 129 12.31 -19.67 -9.33
CA TYR A 129 11.44 -20.79 -9.75
C TYR A 129 12.08 -21.68 -10.81
N GLN A 130 13.06 -21.17 -11.56
CA GLN A 130 13.66 -21.85 -12.69
C GLN A 130 14.86 -22.72 -12.31
N SER A 131 15.63 -22.31 -11.31
CA SER A 131 16.84 -23.02 -10.89
C SER A 131 17.21 -22.71 -9.44
N LYS A 132 17.74 -23.73 -8.76
CA LYS A 132 18.37 -23.57 -7.44
C LYS A 132 19.68 -22.77 -7.51
N GLU A 133 20.22 -22.56 -8.70
CA GLU A 133 21.43 -21.77 -8.95
C GLU A 133 21.10 -20.29 -9.22
N SER A 134 19.83 -19.92 -9.20
CA SER A 134 19.42 -18.53 -9.30
C SER A 134 20.03 -17.71 -8.15
N PRO A 135 20.53 -16.49 -8.41
CA PRO A 135 21.00 -15.60 -7.35
C PRO A 135 19.90 -15.21 -6.36
N TYR A 136 18.63 -15.41 -6.72
CA TYR A 136 17.46 -15.13 -5.91
C TYR A 136 16.89 -16.35 -5.22
N TYR A 137 17.50 -17.56 -5.37
CA TYR A 137 16.91 -18.79 -4.84
C TYR A 137 16.75 -18.76 -3.32
N SER A 138 17.72 -18.22 -2.59
CA SER A 138 17.70 -18.13 -1.12
C SER A 138 16.67 -17.15 -0.58
N TRP A 139 16.12 -16.27 -1.43
CA TRP A 139 15.04 -15.35 -1.06
C TRP A 139 13.72 -16.05 -0.81
N TYR A 140 13.54 -17.27 -1.33
CA TYR A 140 12.27 -17.99 -1.28
C TYR A 140 12.40 -19.34 -0.59
N HIS A 141 11.37 -19.72 0.13
CA HIS A 141 11.32 -21.01 0.77
C HIS A 141 10.49 -22.00 -0.07
N PHE A 142 11.15 -23.01 -0.66
CA PHE A 142 10.52 -24.06 -1.41
C PHE A 142 10.33 -25.30 -0.52
N ARG A 143 9.07 -25.73 -0.36
CA ARG A 143 8.74 -27.02 0.31
C ARG A 143 9.01 -28.19 -0.64
N ASN A 144 8.69 -28.02 -1.92
CA ASN A 144 8.97 -28.99 -2.97
C ASN A 144 9.25 -28.26 -4.29
N PHE A 145 10.53 -28.07 -4.61
CA PHE A 145 10.97 -27.31 -5.78
C PHE A 145 10.51 -27.93 -7.12
N PRO A 146 10.04 -27.13 -8.07
CA PRO A 146 9.81 -25.69 -7.99
C PRO A 146 8.36 -25.33 -7.61
N ASN A 147 7.45 -26.29 -7.49
CA ASN A 147 6.01 -26.06 -7.54
C ASN A 147 5.36 -25.75 -6.19
N GLU A 148 6.02 -26.11 -5.06
CA GLU A 148 5.48 -25.86 -3.73
C GLU A 148 6.41 -24.92 -2.97
N TYR A 149 5.96 -23.71 -2.74
CA TYR A 149 6.68 -22.65 -2.05
C TYR A 149 5.75 -21.89 -1.12
N ASP A 150 6.32 -21.18 -0.18
CA ASP A 150 5.55 -20.33 0.71
C ASP A 150 5.08 -19.09 -0.06
N CYS A 151 3.83 -18.71 0.18
CA CYS A 151 3.20 -17.58 -0.50
C CYS A 151 2.27 -16.82 0.45
N TRP A 152 2.10 -15.54 0.16
CA TRP A 152 1.30 -14.64 0.97
C TRP A 152 -0.16 -15.09 0.97
N TRP A 153 -0.70 -15.40 2.16
CA TRP A 153 -2.07 -15.84 2.38
C TRP A 153 -2.54 -16.96 1.42
N ASN A 154 -1.64 -17.85 1.02
CA ASN A 154 -1.87 -18.93 0.04
C ASN A 154 -2.19 -18.47 -1.39
N PHE A 155 -1.86 -17.23 -1.75
CA PHE A 155 -1.88 -16.79 -3.14
C PHE A 155 -0.56 -17.18 -3.82
N ASP A 156 -0.59 -18.20 -4.66
CA ASP A 156 0.60 -18.71 -5.37
C ASP A 156 1.21 -17.72 -6.38
N THR A 157 0.48 -16.65 -6.69
CA THR A 157 0.97 -15.51 -7.47
C THR A 157 1.83 -14.54 -6.66
N LEU A 158 1.89 -14.69 -5.33
CA LEU A 158 2.61 -13.83 -4.40
C LEU A 158 3.57 -14.64 -3.52
N PRO A 159 4.70 -15.17 -4.08
CA PRO A 159 5.68 -15.90 -3.31
C PRO A 159 6.29 -15.04 -2.21
N ASN A 160 6.25 -15.52 -0.97
CA ASN A 160 6.88 -14.88 0.18
C ASN A 160 8.39 -14.90 0.03
N VAL A 161 9.02 -13.83 0.50
CA VAL A 161 10.47 -13.75 0.59
C VAL A 161 10.94 -14.01 2.02
N ASN A 162 12.19 -14.40 2.16
CA ASN A 162 12.91 -14.41 3.43
C ASN A 162 13.53 -13.03 3.63
N GLU A 163 12.84 -12.16 4.32
CA GLU A 163 13.23 -10.77 4.52
C GLU A 163 14.54 -10.62 5.30
N THR A 164 14.98 -11.69 5.97
CA THR A 164 16.26 -11.73 6.70
C THR A 164 17.39 -12.37 5.91
N ASP A 165 17.15 -12.81 4.67
CA ASP A 165 18.24 -13.25 3.80
C ASP A 165 19.22 -12.09 3.58
N PRO A 166 20.54 -12.29 3.82
CA PRO A 166 21.52 -11.20 3.71
C PRO A 166 21.55 -10.53 2.34
N SER A 167 21.37 -11.30 1.26
CA SER A 167 21.38 -10.74 -0.10
C SER A 167 20.08 -9.98 -0.40
N TYR A 168 18.94 -10.40 0.17
CA TYR A 168 17.69 -9.65 0.08
C TYR A 168 17.77 -8.35 0.86
N MET A 169 18.27 -8.39 2.10
CA MET A 169 18.49 -7.19 2.90
C MET A 169 19.45 -6.20 2.22
N ASP A 170 20.50 -6.71 1.60
CA ASP A 170 21.43 -5.88 0.84
C ASP A 170 20.74 -5.25 -0.37
N PHE A 171 19.97 -6.02 -1.10
CA PHE A 171 19.23 -5.54 -2.28
C PHE A 171 18.15 -4.51 -1.93
N ILE A 172 17.39 -4.71 -0.84
CA ILE A 172 16.32 -3.80 -0.47
C ILE A 172 16.82 -2.59 0.32
N ILE A 173 17.80 -2.78 1.26
CA ILE A 173 18.09 -1.79 2.29
C ILE A 173 19.54 -1.29 2.24
N THR A 174 20.54 -2.20 2.37
CA THR A 174 21.88 -1.80 2.80
C THR A 174 22.87 -1.59 1.67
N GLY A 175 22.63 -2.20 0.51
CA GLY A 175 23.50 -2.05 -0.66
C GLY A 175 23.55 -0.63 -1.22
N GLU A 176 24.61 -0.27 -1.87
CA GLU A 176 24.81 1.06 -2.49
C GLU A 176 23.69 1.37 -3.50
N ASP A 177 23.29 0.38 -4.30
CA ASP A 177 22.19 0.45 -5.28
C ASP A 177 20.91 -0.22 -4.77
N SER A 178 20.72 -0.28 -3.43
CA SER A 178 19.50 -0.85 -2.85
C SER A 178 18.26 -0.12 -3.30
N VAL A 179 17.12 -0.80 -3.24
CA VAL A 179 15.80 -0.21 -3.56
C VAL A 179 15.55 1.06 -2.76
N LEU A 180 15.85 1.04 -1.45
CA LEU A 180 15.77 2.21 -0.58
C LEU A 180 16.60 3.37 -1.13
N HIS A 181 17.89 3.14 -1.39
CA HIS A 181 18.80 4.20 -1.82
C HIS A 181 18.45 4.71 -3.22
N HIS A 182 18.09 3.82 -4.14
CA HIS A 182 17.69 4.17 -5.51
C HIS A 182 16.55 5.21 -5.50
N TRP A 183 15.45 4.90 -4.83
CA TRP A 183 14.28 5.79 -4.83
C TRP A 183 14.48 7.04 -3.98
N MET A 184 15.25 6.95 -2.87
CA MET A 184 15.64 8.15 -2.13
C MET A 184 16.50 9.10 -2.98
N ASN A 185 17.35 8.58 -3.87
CA ASN A 185 18.11 9.38 -4.83
C ASN A 185 17.21 10.03 -5.88
N GLU A 186 16.11 9.41 -6.26
CA GLU A 186 15.09 10.00 -7.14
C GLU A 186 14.27 11.09 -6.43
N GLY A 187 14.47 11.31 -5.14
CA GLY A 187 13.99 12.46 -4.37
C GLY A 187 12.65 12.27 -3.68
N ILE A 188 12.27 11.03 -3.40
CA ILE A 188 11.12 10.76 -2.52
C ILE A 188 11.42 11.19 -1.08
N ALA A 189 10.37 11.36 -0.29
CA ALA A 189 10.46 11.83 1.10
C ALA A 189 10.18 10.73 2.13
N GLY A 190 10.01 9.50 1.70
CA GLY A 190 9.78 8.41 2.63
C GLY A 190 9.09 7.20 2.01
N TRP A 191 8.73 6.28 2.88
CA TRP A 191 8.14 4.99 2.53
C TRP A 191 6.92 4.67 3.40
N ARG A 192 5.91 4.08 2.82
CA ARG A 192 4.90 3.31 3.54
C ARG A 192 5.25 1.84 3.38
N LEU A 193 5.38 1.11 4.46
CA LEU A 193 5.64 -0.33 4.41
C LEU A 193 4.33 -1.10 4.48
N ASP A 194 4.09 -1.87 3.43
CA ASP A 194 2.98 -2.81 3.30
C ASP A 194 3.10 -3.91 4.34
N VAL A 195 1.99 -4.27 4.96
CA VAL A 195 1.87 -5.33 5.98
C VAL A 195 3.06 -5.41 6.94
N ILE A 196 3.43 -4.28 7.56
CA ILE A 196 4.63 -4.20 8.44
C ILE A 196 4.60 -5.24 9.57
N ASP A 197 3.42 -5.72 9.95
CA ASP A 197 3.24 -6.79 10.93
C ASP A 197 3.88 -8.12 10.47
N GLU A 198 3.98 -8.36 9.19
CA GLU A 198 4.58 -9.56 8.59
C GLU A 198 6.09 -9.44 8.42
N LEU A 199 6.62 -8.20 8.39
CA LEU A 199 8.05 -7.99 8.30
C LEU A 199 8.73 -8.26 9.66
N PRO A 200 9.84 -9.03 9.70
CA PRO A 200 10.59 -9.22 10.94
C PRO A 200 11.10 -7.90 11.53
N PRO A 201 11.13 -7.73 12.87
CA PRO A 201 11.65 -6.51 13.49
C PRO A 201 13.07 -6.14 13.07
N THR A 202 13.91 -7.12 12.73
CA THR A 202 15.25 -6.87 12.21
C THR A 202 15.19 -6.13 10.88
N PHE A 203 14.25 -6.51 9.99
CA PHE A 203 14.09 -5.85 8.70
C PHE A 203 13.60 -4.40 8.89
N SER A 204 12.46 -4.20 9.58
CA SER A 204 11.87 -2.88 9.76
C SER A 204 12.80 -1.90 10.48
N LYS A 205 13.51 -2.35 11.53
CA LYS A 205 14.50 -1.53 12.26
C LYS A 205 15.72 -1.18 11.40
N THR A 206 16.22 -2.12 10.60
CA THR A 206 17.34 -1.84 9.68
C THR A 206 16.91 -0.87 8.59
N PHE A 207 15.71 -1.05 8.03
CA PHE A 207 15.15 -0.14 7.04
C PHE A 207 15.00 1.27 7.60
N PHE A 208 14.43 1.40 8.80
CA PHE A 208 14.27 2.69 9.48
C PHE A 208 15.62 3.36 9.72
N ALA A 209 16.60 2.63 10.24
CA ALA A 209 17.92 3.17 10.54
C ALA A 209 18.63 3.69 9.27
N GLU A 210 18.63 2.93 8.17
CA GLU A 210 19.25 3.36 6.90
C GLU A 210 18.47 4.52 6.27
N LEU A 211 17.14 4.51 6.33
CA LEU A 211 16.31 5.63 5.87
C LEU A 211 16.68 6.92 6.60
N LYS A 212 16.74 6.89 7.94
CA LYS A 212 17.08 8.06 8.77
C LYS A 212 18.52 8.52 8.60
N LYS A 213 19.45 7.61 8.40
CA LYS A 213 20.84 7.93 8.10
C LYS A 213 20.95 8.66 6.74
N ARG A 214 20.16 8.24 5.76
CA ARG A 214 20.13 8.85 4.42
C ARG A 214 19.43 10.21 4.43
N SER A 215 18.32 10.32 5.13
CA SER A 215 17.53 11.54 5.26
C SER A 215 16.81 11.55 6.62
N PRO A 216 17.29 12.33 7.60
CA PRO A 216 16.65 12.40 8.92
C PRO A 216 15.18 12.81 8.89
N ASP A 217 14.79 13.61 7.88
CA ASP A 217 13.43 14.13 7.70
C ASP A 217 12.53 13.18 6.88
N ALA A 218 13.08 12.08 6.35
CA ALA A 218 12.28 11.10 5.63
C ALA A 218 11.33 10.37 6.60
N VAL A 219 10.12 10.07 6.13
CA VAL A 219 9.06 9.47 6.94
C VAL A 219 8.90 7.99 6.60
N MET A 220 8.79 7.15 7.63
CA MET A 220 8.40 5.76 7.48
C MET A 220 7.03 5.54 8.12
N ILE A 221 6.06 5.14 7.30
CA ILE A 221 4.70 4.83 7.71
C ILE A 221 4.52 3.31 7.68
N GLY A 222 4.04 2.71 8.76
CA GLY A 222 3.69 1.28 8.78
C GLY A 222 2.20 1.07 8.54
N GLU A 223 1.85 0.03 7.79
CA GLU A 223 0.47 -0.44 7.75
C GLU A 223 0.19 -1.32 8.98
N VAL A 224 -0.56 -0.76 9.93
CA VAL A 224 -1.00 -1.45 11.14
C VAL A 224 -2.50 -1.24 11.28
N TRP A 225 -3.25 -2.33 11.37
CA TRP A 225 -4.72 -2.27 11.39
C TRP A 225 -5.32 -2.03 12.77
N GLU A 226 -4.57 -2.36 13.83
CA GLU A 226 -5.00 -2.23 15.22
C GLU A 226 -4.19 -1.16 15.95
N ASP A 227 -4.28 -1.14 17.27
CA ASP A 227 -3.50 -0.24 18.13
C ASP A 227 -2.00 -0.59 18.04
N ALA A 228 -1.21 0.33 17.46
CA ALA A 228 0.22 0.15 17.27
C ALA A 228 1.03 0.28 18.58
N SER A 229 0.44 0.80 19.67
CA SER A 229 1.15 1.03 20.94
C SER A 229 1.45 -0.25 21.72
N ASN A 230 0.67 -1.31 21.47
CA ASN A 230 0.77 -2.58 22.21
C ASN A 230 0.64 -3.80 21.29
N LYS A 231 0.97 -3.64 20.03
CA LYS A 231 0.80 -4.69 19.02
C LYS A 231 1.67 -5.91 19.30
N VAL A 232 1.06 -7.08 19.19
CA VAL A 232 1.74 -8.36 19.08
C VAL A 232 1.44 -8.94 17.71
N ALA A 233 2.45 -9.13 16.88
CA ALA A 233 2.33 -9.71 15.57
C ALA A 233 3.14 -10.99 15.49
N TYR A 234 2.53 -12.09 15.02
CA TYR A 234 3.17 -13.40 14.88
C TYR A 234 3.88 -13.89 16.17
N GLY A 235 3.26 -13.60 17.33
CA GLY A 235 3.79 -13.97 18.64
C GLY A 235 4.94 -13.09 19.14
N THR A 236 5.31 -12.04 18.42
CA THR A 236 6.37 -11.10 18.79
C THR A 236 5.78 -9.74 19.16
N PRO A 237 6.03 -9.22 20.39
CA PRO A 237 5.71 -7.83 20.72
C PRO A 237 6.44 -6.86 19.79
N ARG A 238 5.72 -5.86 19.25
CA ARG A 238 6.28 -4.88 18.35
C ARG A 238 6.61 -3.59 19.08
N GLU A 239 7.71 -2.96 18.70
CA GLU A 239 8.21 -1.72 19.30
C GLU A 239 7.97 -0.51 18.37
N TYR A 240 6.87 -0.52 17.64
CA TYR A 240 6.57 0.43 16.58
C TYR A 240 6.73 1.90 16.95
N LEU A 241 6.32 2.25 18.18
CA LEU A 241 6.33 3.64 18.64
C LEU A 241 7.53 3.97 19.57
N SER A 242 8.56 3.11 19.58
CA SER A 242 9.77 3.30 20.38
C SER A 242 10.83 4.19 19.71
N GLY A 243 10.54 4.73 18.51
CA GLY A 243 11.43 5.65 17.79
C GLY A 243 12.54 4.98 16.96
N ASN A 244 12.46 3.66 16.74
CA ASN A 244 13.48 2.90 16.01
C ASN A 244 12.92 1.92 14.97
N GLU A 245 11.59 1.95 14.72
CA GLU A 245 10.95 1.02 13.80
C GLU A 245 10.03 1.72 12.77
N MET A 246 9.35 2.80 13.16
CA MET A 246 8.59 3.68 12.25
C MET A 246 8.29 5.04 12.89
N ASP A 247 7.96 6.03 12.09
CA ASP A 247 7.52 7.35 12.55
C ASP A 247 6.01 7.40 12.77
N SER A 248 5.27 6.69 11.93
CA SER A 248 3.82 6.80 11.79
C SER A 248 3.21 5.46 11.42
N ALA A 249 1.92 5.32 11.68
CA ALA A 249 1.09 4.22 11.18
C ALA A 249 -0.15 4.73 10.47
N MET A 250 -0.74 3.90 9.62
CA MET A 250 -2.07 4.12 9.07
C MET A 250 -3.11 3.99 10.18
N ASN A 251 -3.85 5.07 10.48
CA ASN A 251 -4.72 5.15 11.64
C ASN A 251 -6.10 4.49 11.41
N TYR A 252 -6.10 3.18 11.15
CA TYR A 252 -7.34 2.39 11.03
C TYR A 252 -8.19 2.40 12.31
N PRO A 253 -7.61 2.42 13.54
CA PRO A 253 -8.41 2.55 14.76
C PRO A 253 -9.25 3.83 14.79
N LEU A 254 -8.71 4.98 14.36
CA LEU A 254 -9.47 6.22 14.26
C LEU A 254 -10.57 6.11 13.19
N ARG A 255 -10.24 5.56 12.02
CA ARG A 255 -11.21 5.31 10.95
C ARG A 255 -12.41 4.52 11.47
N SER A 256 -12.16 3.39 12.12
CA SER A 256 -13.21 2.54 12.68
C SER A 256 -14.03 3.28 13.73
N THR A 257 -13.38 4.05 14.59
CA THR A 257 -14.05 4.85 15.63
C THR A 257 -15.01 5.89 15.02
N ILE A 258 -14.57 6.60 13.98
CA ILE A 258 -15.40 7.60 13.28
C ILE A 258 -16.58 6.95 12.58
N LEU A 259 -16.33 5.88 11.83
CA LEU A 259 -17.37 5.19 11.06
C LEU A 259 -18.41 4.53 11.98
N ASP A 260 -17.98 3.84 13.03
CA ASP A 260 -18.86 3.19 14.01
C ASP A 260 -19.78 4.20 14.70
N PHE A 261 -19.24 5.37 15.09
CA PHE A 261 -20.05 6.42 15.69
C PHE A 261 -21.09 6.99 14.72
N LEU A 262 -20.67 7.32 13.50
CA LEU A 262 -21.55 7.95 12.51
C LEU A 262 -22.62 7.00 11.95
N THR A 263 -22.38 5.70 11.98
CA THR A 263 -23.39 4.69 11.61
C THR A 263 -24.24 4.22 12.79
N GLY A 264 -23.90 4.61 14.02
CA GLY A 264 -24.60 4.19 15.22
C GLY A 264 -24.17 2.83 15.77
N ALA A 265 -23.10 2.24 15.25
CA ALA A 265 -22.51 0.99 15.75
C ALA A 265 -21.79 1.19 17.11
N ALA A 266 -21.33 2.40 17.40
CA ALA A 266 -20.77 2.78 18.70
C ALA A 266 -21.52 4.00 19.28
N ASP A 267 -21.72 3.99 20.60
CA ASP A 267 -22.21 5.15 21.32
C ASP A 267 -21.10 6.17 21.62
N GLY A 268 -21.50 7.36 22.10
CA GLY A 268 -20.54 8.42 22.42
C GLY A 268 -19.56 8.04 23.53
N ALA A 269 -19.96 7.22 24.51
CA ALA A 269 -19.10 6.80 25.60
C ALA A 269 -17.99 5.84 25.13
N LEU A 270 -18.31 4.89 24.24
CA LEU A 270 -17.33 4.00 23.63
C LEU A 270 -16.38 4.78 22.70
N THR A 271 -16.93 5.69 21.93
CA THR A 271 -16.17 6.57 21.02
C THR A 271 -15.13 7.38 21.76
N VAL A 272 -15.52 8.08 22.83
CA VAL A 272 -14.60 8.87 23.67
C VAL A 272 -13.51 7.98 24.30
N ARG A 273 -13.88 6.80 24.80
CA ARG A 273 -12.89 5.87 25.37
C ARG A 273 -11.83 5.44 24.33
N ARG A 274 -12.26 5.10 23.09
CA ARG A 274 -11.32 4.71 22.01
C ARG A 274 -10.37 5.86 21.65
N MET A 275 -10.90 7.07 21.55
CA MET A 275 -10.08 8.25 21.23
C MET A 275 -9.13 8.61 22.37
N ALA A 276 -9.60 8.58 23.61
CA ALA A 276 -8.77 8.85 24.79
C ALA A 276 -7.65 7.80 24.93
N SER A 277 -7.95 6.53 24.73
CA SER A 277 -6.96 5.46 24.76
C SER A 277 -5.82 5.70 23.76
N GLN A 278 -6.14 6.13 22.53
CA GLN A 278 -5.11 6.44 21.55
C GLN A 278 -4.26 7.66 21.97
N ILE A 279 -4.88 8.72 22.49
CA ILE A 279 -4.16 9.91 22.97
C ILE A 279 -3.27 9.58 24.17
N GLU A 280 -3.71 8.69 25.07
CA GLU A 280 -2.97 8.31 26.28
C GLU A 280 -1.82 7.33 25.98
N ASN A 281 -2.00 6.43 25.02
CA ASN A 281 -1.05 5.34 24.76
C ASN A 281 0.04 5.68 23.74
N TYR A 282 -0.21 6.67 22.86
CA TYR A 282 0.75 7.01 21.81
C TYR A 282 1.69 8.12 22.27
N PRO A 283 3.01 7.98 22.08
CA PRO A 283 3.92 9.11 22.19
C PRO A 283 3.44 10.29 21.35
N LYS A 284 3.58 11.48 21.85
CA LYS A 284 3.04 12.70 21.21
C LYS A 284 3.51 12.85 19.77
N GLU A 285 4.77 12.61 19.52
CA GLU A 285 5.40 12.73 18.21
C GLU A 285 4.76 11.75 17.21
N ASN A 286 4.56 10.50 17.61
CA ASN A 286 3.91 9.49 16.77
C ASN A 286 2.42 9.82 16.58
N LEU A 287 1.70 10.24 17.64
CA LEU A 287 0.28 10.60 17.54
C LEU A 287 0.06 11.72 16.50
N TYR A 288 0.92 12.75 16.52
CA TYR A 288 0.84 13.86 15.57
C TYR A 288 1.33 13.52 14.15
N ALA A 289 2.07 12.43 14.01
CA ALA A 289 2.51 11.91 12.72
C ALA A 289 1.57 10.84 12.13
N MET A 290 0.56 10.35 12.90
CA MET A 290 -0.36 9.30 12.45
C MET A 290 -1.05 9.69 11.15
N MET A 291 -1.04 8.78 10.18
CA MET A 291 -1.78 8.94 8.92
C MET A 291 -3.27 8.71 9.16
N ASN A 292 -4.01 9.77 9.43
CA ASN A 292 -5.45 9.71 9.66
C ASN A 292 -6.19 9.47 8.34
N LEU A 293 -6.81 8.31 8.20
CA LEU A 293 -7.55 7.94 7.00
C LEU A 293 -9.03 7.69 7.31
N ILE A 294 -9.89 7.91 6.33
CA ILE A 294 -11.31 7.52 6.36
C ILE A 294 -11.55 6.36 5.38
N SER A 295 -10.75 6.27 4.32
CA SER A 295 -10.86 5.25 3.29
C SER A 295 -9.47 4.86 2.80
N SER A 296 -9.36 3.65 2.27
CA SER A 296 -8.17 3.15 1.54
C SER A 296 -8.64 2.24 0.40
N HIS A 297 -7.67 1.72 -0.36
CA HIS A 297 -7.94 0.73 -1.42
C HIS A 297 -8.33 -0.66 -0.87
N ASP A 298 -8.04 -0.95 0.43
CA ASP A 298 -8.30 -2.25 1.07
C ASP A 298 -9.66 -2.33 1.75
N VAL A 299 -10.41 -1.24 1.80
CA VAL A 299 -11.68 -1.18 2.52
C VAL A 299 -12.79 -0.63 1.64
N GLN A 300 -14.02 -0.90 2.03
CA GLN A 300 -15.18 -0.30 1.37
C GLN A 300 -15.08 1.23 1.35
N ARG A 301 -15.58 1.84 0.28
CA ARG A 301 -15.68 3.30 0.18
C ARG A 301 -16.45 3.86 1.36
N ALA A 302 -15.89 4.86 2.01
CA ALA A 302 -16.49 5.47 3.21
C ALA A 302 -17.92 5.95 2.97
N ILE A 303 -18.19 6.56 1.81
CA ILE A 303 -19.54 7.03 1.47
C ILE A 303 -20.56 5.87 1.39
N THR A 304 -20.13 4.68 0.97
CA THR A 304 -20.98 3.49 0.89
C THR A 304 -21.37 3.02 2.29
N ILE A 305 -20.38 2.92 3.20
CA ILE A 305 -20.62 2.55 4.61
C ILE A 305 -21.52 3.60 5.28
N LEU A 306 -21.19 4.88 5.13
CA LEU A 306 -21.90 6.00 5.75
C LEU A 306 -23.31 6.22 5.16
N GLY A 307 -23.57 5.68 3.99
CA GLY A 307 -24.90 5.66 3.37
C GLY A 307 -25.77 4.46 3.76
N ASP A 308 -25.30 3.65 4.73
CA ASP A 308 -25.99 2.44 5.18
C ASP A 308 -26.26 1.45 4.03
N VAL A 309 -25.36 1.38 3.05
CA VAL A 309 -25.43 0.37 2.00
C VAL A 309 -25.02 -0.97 2.59
N PRO A 310 -25.85 -2.02 2.47
CA PRO A 310 -25.51 -3.32 3.04
C PRO A 310 -24.17 -3.86 2.54
N TYR A 311 -23.41 -4.48 3.43
CA TYR A 311 -22.19 -5.18 3.05
C TYR A 311 -22.52 -6.51 2.40
N TYR A 312 -21.96 -6.76 1.23
CA TYR A 312 -22.24 -7.96 0.43
C TYR A 312 -21.03 -8.91 0.44
N GLU A 313 -20.62 -9.36 1.62
CA GLU A 313 -19.57 -10.36 1.76
C GLU A 313 -19.96 -11.66 1.04
N GLY A 314 -19.00 -12.23 0.29
CA GLY A 314 -19.22 -13.45 -0.49
C GLY A 314 -19.95 -13.27 -1.82
N MET A 315 -20.43 -12.06 -2.13
CA MET A 315 -20.97 -11.78 -3.46
C MET A 315 -19.84 -11.76 -4.50
N PRO A 316 -20.05 -12.33 -5.71
CA PRO A 316 -19.06 -12.22 -6.78
C PRO A 316 -18.68 -10.78 -7.10
N ALA A 317 -17.40 -10.52 -7.37
CA ALA A 317 -16.88 -9.16 -7.59
C ALA A 317 -17.66 -8.40 -8.69
N ILE A 318 -18.07 -9.09 -9.76
CA ILE A 318 -18.86 -8.49 -10.84
C ILE A 318 -20.26 -8.04 -10.37
N GLU A 319 -20.85 -8.72 -9.42
CA GLU A 319 -22.13 -8.33 -8.85
C GLU A 319 -21.95 -7.17 -7.87
N GLN A 320 -20.89 -7.20 -7.05
CA GLN A 320 -20.53 -6.08 -6.17
C GLN A 320 -20.31 -4.80 -6.98
N SER A 321 -19.65 -4.87 -8.15
CA SER A 321 -19.39 -3.71 -9.00
C SER A 321 -20.67 -3.05 -9.55
N ARG A 322 -21.78 -3.77 -9.57
CA ARG A 322 -23.09 -3.29 -10.04
C ARG A 322 -23.97 -2.70 -8.96
N VAL A 323 -23.59 -2.85 -7.70
CA VAL A 323 -24.30 -2.23 -6.58
C VAL A 323 -24.26 -0.71 -6.74
N ARG A 324 -25.43 -0.07 -6.67
CA ARG A 324 -25.57 1.38 -6.75
C ARG A 324 -26.33 1.88 -5.53
N MET A 325 -25.90 3.01 -5.01
CA MET A 325 -26.58 3.69 -3.91
C MET A 325 -27.90 4.28 -4.41
N THR A 326 -28.93 4.20 -3.59
CA THR A 326 -30.15 5.00 -3.79
C THR A 326 -29.85 6.47 -3.52
N LEU A 327 -30.74 7.38 -3.95
CA LEU A 327 -30.58 8.81 -3.69
C LEU A 327 -30.54 9.10 -2.18
N ASP A 328 -31.40 8.45 -1.40
CA ASP A 328 -31.44 8.63 0.06
C ASP A 328 -30.16 8.15 0.73
N GLN A 329 -29.64 7.00 0.32
CA GLN A 329 -28.34 6.48 0.79
C GLN A 329 -27.19 7.44 0.42
N ALA A 330 -27.18 7.95 -0.80
CA ALA A 330 -26.16 8.90 -1.23
C ALA A 330 -26.22 10.21 -0.41
N MET A 331 -27.41 10.76 -0.19
CA MET A 331 -27.60 11.97 0.61
C MET A 331 -27.22 11.77 2.08
N LEU A 332 -27.56 10.63 2.66
CA LEU A 332 -27.14 10.26 4.02
C LEU A 332 -25.61 10.12 4.10
N GLY A 333 -25.02 9.36 3.15
CA GLY A 333 -23.59 9.15 3.07
C GLY A 333 -22.81 10.46 2.96
N ILE A 334 -23.26 11.40 2.11
CA ILE A 334 -22.65 12.73 1.96
C ILE A 334 -22.66 13.50 3.29
N ARG A 335 -23.79 13.56 3.97
CA ARG A 335 -23.91 14.28 5.26
C ARG A 335 -22.97 13.72 6.32
N ARG A 336 -22.95 12.39 6.45
CA ARG A 336 -22.04 11.71 7.39
C ARG A 336 -20.58 11.84 6.98
N LEU A 337 -20.25 11.82 5.67
CA LEU A 337 -18.90 11.98 5.17
C LEU A 337 -18.35 13.40 5.47
N ILE A 338 -19.17 14.44 5.40
CA ILE A 338 -18.79 15.79 5.82
C ILE A 338 -18.40 15.80 7.30
N MET A 339 -19.17 15.12 8.16
CA MET A 339 -18.85 15.01 9.58
C MET A 339 -17.59 14.19 9.83
N ALA A 340 -17.41 13.08 9.09
CA ALA A 340 -16.21 12.27 9.16
C ALA A 340 -14.96 13.05 8.75
N THR A 341 -15.04 13.83 7.67
CA THR A 341 -13.95 14.70 7.19
C THR A 341 -13.61 15.79 8.21
N LEU A 342 -14.61 16.45 8.80
CA LEU A 342 -14.39 17.43 9.87
C LEU A 342 -13.60 16.80 11.03
N TRP A 343 -13.99 15.58 11.43
CA TRP A 343 -13.32 14.87 12.51
C TRP A 343 -11.89 14.48 12.15
N GLN A 344 -11.68 13.91 10.95
CA GLN A 344 -10.34 13.58 10.43
C GLN A 344 -9.40 14.78 10.45
N MET A 345 -9.88 15.95 10.02
CA MET A 345 -9.11 17.18 9.91
C MET A 345 -8.83 17.87 11.26
N THR A 346 -9.53 17.50 12.32
CA THR A 346 -9.40 18.14 13.65
C THR A 346 -8.84 17.23 14.73
N TYR A 347 -8.75 15.92 14.48
CA TYR A 347 -8.09 14.99 15.39
C TYR A 347 -6.58 15.06 15.23
N PRO A 348 -5.78 14.87 16.32
CA PRO A 348 -4.32 14.84 16.21
C PRO A 348 -3.83 13.83 15.16
N GLY A 349 -2.90 14.24 14.31
CA GLY A 349 -2.36 13.44 13.22
C GLY A 349 -2.34 14.20 11.90
N VAL A 350 -2.04 13.49 10.82
CA VAL A 350 -1.97 14.00 9.44
C VAL A 350 -3.18 13.47 8.69
N PRO A 351 -4.12 14.33 8.29
CA PRO A 351 -5.35 13.92 7.60
C PRO A 351 -5.13 13.52 6.14
#